data_8939b5333d5ed0e4f9ff2fb4f7859981
#
_entry.id   8939b5333d5ed0e4f9ff2fb4f7859981
#
_cell.length_a   1.000
_cell.length_b   1.000
_cell.length_c   1.000
_cell.angle_alpha   90.00
_cell.angle_beta   90.00
_cell.angle_gamma   90.00
#
_symmetry.space_group_name_H-M   'P 1'
#
loop_
_entity.id
_entity.type
_entity.pdbx_description
1 polymer ?
#
loop_
_entity_poly.entity_id
_entity_poly.type
_entity_poly.pdbx_seq_one_letter_code
_entity_poly.pdbx_strand_id
1 'polypeptide(L)'
;MTETLSPALPDDVESLAHQLLKLACDREVRIVTAESCTGGLLASLLTDVEGAGHIFERGFVTYSEEAKCELLGLSQAMIDDCGAVSEEVARAMADGALANSHADLALAITGFAGAAGADGEPGLVHFACARRDGATRHRETHLGPLGRGTVRIACMRIALELLREGIEG
;
A
#
# COMPACT_ATOMS: atom_id res chain seq x y z
N MET A 1 26.92 11.54 -4.53
CA MET A 1 25.89 10.77 -5.27
C MET A 1 25.10 10.04 -4.21
N THR A 2 23.81 10.37 -4.05
CA THR A 2 22.96 9.68 -3.09
C THR A 2 22.64 8.30 -3.66
N GLU A 3 22.97 7.23 -2.94
CA GLU A 3 22.57 5.87 -3.33
C GLU A 3 21.08 5.70 -3.05
N THR A 4 20.31 5.32 -4.03
CA THR A 4 18.86 5.12 -3.97
C THR A 4 18.49 3.72 -4.48
N LEU A 5 17.21 3.34 -4.38
CA LEU A 5 16.68 2.11 -5.00
C LEU A 5 16.60 2.20 -6.54
N SER A 6 16.92 3.34 -7.12
CA SER A 6 16.88 3.63 -8.56
C SER A 6 17.42 2.51 -9.46
N PRO A 7 18.56 1.87 -9.17
CA PRO A 7 19.05 0.76 -10.01
C PRO A 7 18.12 -0.47 -10.05
N ALA A 8 17.19 -0.58 -9.08
CA ALA A 8 16.31 -1.74 -8.94
C ALA A 8 14.85 -1.45 -9.34
N LEU A 9 14.50 -0.18 -9.55
CA LEU A 9 13.13 0.26 -9.86
C LEU A 9 13.06 0.88 -11.27
N PRO A 10 11.91 0.77 -11.96
CA PRO A 10 11.69 1.49 -13.21
C PRO A 10 11.64 3.01 -12.99
N ASP A 11 12.22 3.77 -13.92
CA ASP A 11 12.32 5.24 -13.86
C ASP A 11 10.97 5.94 -13.68
N ASP A 12 9.90 5.38 -14.25
CA ASP A 12 8.55 5.92 -14.12
C ASP A 12 8.02 5.78 -12.69
N VAL A 13 8.32 4.69 -11.99
CA VAL A 13 7.93 4.48 -10.58
C VAL A 13 8.66 5.46 -9.67
N GLU A 14 9.95 5.64 -9.90
CA GLU A 14 10.77 6.61 -9.16
C GLU A 14 10.23 8.04 -9.37
N SER A 15 9.96 8.42 -10.61
CA SER A 15 9.40 9.72 -10.96
C SER A 15 8.04 9.97 -10.30
N LEU A 16 7.14 8.97 -10.28
CA LEU A 16 5.84 9.06 -9.60
C LEU A 16 6.00 9.24 -8.09
N ALA A 17 6.95 8.55 -7.47
CA ALA A 17 7.22 8.69 -6.04
C ALA A 17 7.72 10.09 -5.69
N HIS A 18 8.65 10.65 -6.47
CA HIS A 18 9.12 12.02 -6.29
C HIS A 18 7.99 13.05 -6.41
N GLN A 19 7.13 12.92 -7.42
CA GLN A 19 5.99 13.82 -7.62
C GLN A 19 4.98 13.73 -6.48
N LEU A 20 4.67 12.51 -6.03
CA LEU A 20 3.77 12.26 -4.92
C LEU A 20 4.29 12.88 -3.62
N LEU A 21 5.55 12.62 -3.29
CA LEU A 21 6.14 13.11 -2.04
C LEU A 21 6.28 14.63 -2.03
N LYS A 22 6.58 15.25 -3.18
CA LYS A 22 6.53 16.70 -3.32
C LYS A 22 5.12 17.25 -3.04
N LEU A 23 4.08 16.64 -3.63
CA LEU A 23 2.70 17.04 -3.40
C LEU A 23 2.30 16.87 -1.91
N ALA A 24 2.69 15.75 -1.30
CA ALA A 24 2.42 15.49 0.11
C ALA A 24 3.12 16.50 1.03
N CYS A 25 4.36 16.89 0.72
CA CYS A 25 5.07 17.97 1.42
C CYS A 25 4.34 19.33 1.27
N ASP A 26 3.96 19.69 0.05
CA ASP A 26 3.27 20.94 -0.24
C ASP A 26 1.90 21.04 0.45
N ARG A 27 1.27 19.92 0.75
CA ARG A 27 -0.04 19.80 1.43
C ARG A 27 0.05 19.43 2.91
N GLU A 28 1.26 19.16 3.42
CA GLU A 28 1.52 18.72 4.80
C GLU A 28 0.73 17.46 5.17
N VAL A 29 0.57 16.53 4.22
CA VAL A 29 -0.16 15.25 4.41
C VAL A 29 0.81 14.12 4.73
N ARG A 30 0.72 13.57 5.95
CA ARG A 30 1.53 12.44 6.39
C ARG A 30 0.91 11.11 5.96
N ILE A 31 1.77 10.19 5.52
CA ILE A 31 1.40 8.91 4.92
C ILE A 31 1.81 7.75 5.81
N VAL A 32 0.93 6.75 5.93
CA VAL A 32 1.19 5.43 6.51
C VAL A 32 0.87 4.35 5.48
N THR A 33 1.63 3.25 5.48
CA THR A 33 1.36 2.10 4.59
C THR A 33 1.01 0.84 5.38
N ALA A 34 0.15 -0.01 4.82
CA ALA A 34 -0.15 -1.35 5.31
C ALA A 34 -0.01 -2.35 4.16
N GLU A 35 1.09 -3.09 4.16
CA GLU A 35 1.49 -3.93 3.03
C GLU A 35 1.45 -5.41 3.38
N SER A 36 0.88 -6.20 2.48
CA SER A 36 0.91 -7.66 2.52
C SER A 36 1.76 -8.19 1.35
N CYS A 37 1.20 -8.39 0.18
CA CYS A 37 1.90 -9.02 -0.96
C CYS A 37 3.10 -8.21 -1.50
N THR A 38 3.18 -6.93 -1.23
CA THR A 38 4.29 -6.05 -1.63
C THR A 38 5.48 -6.07 -0.66
N GLY A 39 5.27 -6.57 0.57
CA GLY A 39 6.33 -6.90 1.52
C GLY A 39 7.19 -5.72 1.99
N GLY A 40 6.63 -4.51 2.03
CA GLY A 40 7.35 -3.29 2.45
C GLY A 40 7.97 -2.51 1.29
N LEU A 41 7.72 -2.89 0.04
CA LEU A 41 8.29 -2.21 -1.14
C LEU A 41 7.78 -0.76 -1.26
N LEU A 42 6.50 -0.50 -0.96
CA LEU A 42 5.95 0.85 -0.97
C LEU A 42 6.56 1.72 0.14
N ALA A 43 6.66 1.20 1.35
CA ALA A 43 7.30 1.89 2.46
C ALA A 43 8.77 2.23 2.13
N SER A 44 9.51 1.28 1.56
CA SER A 44 10.88 1.48 1.10
C SER A 44 10.97 2.59 0.04
N LEU A 45 10.09 2.56 -0.97
CA LEU A 45 10.04 3.56 -2.04
C LEU A 45 9.74 4.97 -1.51
N LEU A 46 8.80 5.10 -0.56
CA LEU A 46 8.44 6.40 0.03
C LEU A 46 9.52 6.98 0.96
N THR A 47 10.47 6.17 1.40
CA THR A 47 11.61 6.61 2.23
C THR A 47 12.88 6.86 1.41
N ASP A 48 12.89 6.52 0.12
CA ASP A 48 14.06 6.61 -0.75
C ASP A 48 14.31 8.04 -1.29
N VAL A 49 13.34 8.94 -1.12
CA VAL A 49 13.43 10.34 -1.61
C VAL A 49 13.98 11.24 -0.53
N GLU A 50 15.16 11.83 -0.77
CA GLU A 50 15.81 12.74 0.16
C GLU A 50 14.95 13.98 0.46
N GLY A 51 14.87 14.37 1.74
CA GLY A 51 14.12 15.54 2.20
C GLY A 51 12.63 15.30 2.47
N ALA A 52 12.06 14.17 2.04
CA ALA A 52 10.64 13.85 2.23
C ALA A 52 10.34 12.94 3.44
N GLY A 53 11.36 12.59 4.24
CA GLY A 53 11.22 11.63 5.34
C GLY A 53 10.22 12.02 6.44
N HIS A 54 9.87 13.30 6.56
CA HIS A 54 8.87 13.78 7.53
C HIS A 54 7.41 13.50 7.09
N ILE A 55 7.21 13.15 5.82
CA ILE A 55 5.90 12.83 5.25
C ILE A 55 5.54 11.36 5.48
N PHE A 56 6.51 10.45 5.38
CA PHE A 56 6.27 9.04 5.68
C PHE A 56 6.35 8.81 7.19
N GLU A 57 5.24 8.45 7.83
CA GLU A 57 5.17 8.34 9.28
C GLU A 57 5.57 6.94 9.75
N ARG A 58 4.97 5.88 9.17
CA ARG A 58 5.33 4.47 9.41
C ARG A 58 4.78 3.55 8.34
N GLY A 59 5.26 2.30 8.35
CA GLY A 59 4.75 1.22 7.52
C GLY A 59 4.50 -0.04 8.33
N PHE A 60 3.37 -0.69 8.07
CA PHE A 60 3.02 -2.00 8.61
C PHE A 60 3.21 -3.05 7.53
N VAL A 61 4.11 -4.00 7.72
CA VAL A 61 4.25 -5.18 6.86
C VAL A 61 3.54 -6.33 7.54
N THR A 62 2.32 -6.61 7.10
CA THR A 62 1.41 -7.60 7.71
C THR A 62 1.17 -8.74 6.72
N TYR A 63 2.15 -9.64 6.60
CA TYR A 63 2.13 -10.70 5.60
C TYR A 63 1.23 -11.87 5.98
N SER A 64 1.17 -12.22 7.27
CA SER A 64 0.25 -13.24 7.79
C SER A 64 -1.09 -12.66 8.22
N GLU A 65 -2.09 -13.51 8.42
CA GLU A 65 -3.39 -13.13 8.94
C GLU A 65 -3.29 -12.66 10.38
N GLU A 66 -2.49 -13.37 11.20
CA GLU A 66 -2.21 -12.98 12.59
C GLU A 66 -1.62 -11.59 12.67
N ALA A 67 -0.65 -11.25 11.80
CA ALA A 67 -0.05 -9.91 11.78
C ALA A 67 -1.08 -8.82 11.42
N LYS A 68 -2.04 -9.10 10.53
CA LYS A 68 -3.14 -8.19 10.24
C LYS A 68 -4.02 -7.95 11.46
N CYS A 69 -4.32 -9.00 12.21
CA CYS A 69 -5.11 -8.91 13.44
C CYS A 69 -4.36 -8.13 14.53
N GLU A 70 -3.11 -8.51 14.81
CA GLU A 70 -2.32 -7.96 15.90
C GLU A 70 -1.93 -6.48 15.68
N LEU A 71 -1.49 -6.13 14.47
CA LEU A 71 -0.92 -4.82 14.19
C LEU A 71 -1.94 -3.80 13.66
N LEU A 72 -2.99 -4.27 12.98
CA LEU A 72 -3.98 -3.40 12.35
C LEU A 72 -5.38 -3.55 12.97
N GLY A 73 -5.57 -4.48 13.90
CA GLY A 73 -6.83 -4.67 14.61
C GLY A 73 -7.94 -5.35 13.80
N LEU A 74 -7.60 -6.08 12.74
CA LEU A 74 -8.58 -6.88 12.01
C LEU A 74 -9.09 -8.03 12.88
N SER A 75 -10.34 -8.44 12.69
CA SER A 75 -10.85 -9.64 13.32
C SER A 75 -10.55 -10.88 12.48
N GLN A 76 -10.18 -11.98 13.12
CA GLN A 76 -9.98 -13.25 12.41
C GLN A 76 -11.27 -13.70 11.70
N ALA A 77 -12.44 -13.49 12.33
CA ALA A 77 -13.72 -13.81 11.72
C ALA A 77 -13.98 -13.09 10.39
N MET A 78 -13.58 -11.82 10.26
CA MET A 78 -13.65 -11.10 8.99
C MET A 78 -12.78 -11.77 7.92
N ILE A 79 -11.54 -12.14 8.29
CA ILE A 79 -10.62 -12.79 7.36
C ILE A 79 -11.13 -14.17 6.94
N ASP A 80 -11.70 -14.93 7.88
CA ASP A 80 -12.28 -16.25 7.61
C ASP A 80 -13.48 -16.16 6.65
N ASP A 81 -14.31 -15.10 6.80
CA ASP A 81 -15.52 -14.90 5.99
C ASP A 81 -15.20 -14.35 4.58
N CYS A 82 -14.31 -13.37 4.47
CA CYS A 82 -14.06 -12.64 3.24
C CYS A 82 -12.78 -13.07 2.50
N GLY A 83 -11.90 -13.80 3.19
CA GLY A 83 -10.54 -14.10 2.71
C GLY A 83 -9.57 -12.94 2.91
N ALA A 84 -8.29 -13.27 3.09
CA ALA A 84 -7.23 -12.29 3.32
C ALA A 84 -7.00 -11.34 2.11
N VAL A 85 -7.44 -11.73 0.92
CA VAL A 85 -7.39 -10.95 -0.32
C VAL A 85 -8.82 -10.59 -0.72
N SER A 86 -9.30 -9.46 -0.22
CA SER A 86 -10.68 -8.96 -0.43
C SER A 86 -10.74 -7.45 -0.24
N GLU A 87 -11.82 -6.83 -0.71
CA GLU A 87 -12.09 -5.40 -0.49
C GLU A 87 -12.23 -5.09 1.01
N GLU A 88 -12.96 -5.92 1.74
CA GLU A 88 -13.22 -5.75 3.17
C GLU A 88 -11.92 -5.73 3.97
N VAL A 89 -11.03 -6.67 3.70
CA VAL A 89 -9.73 -6.76 4.36
C VAL A 89 -8.83 -5.59 3.96
N ALA A 90 -8.79 -5.18 2.68
CA ALA A 90 -8.01 -4.02 2.26
C ALA A 90 -8.47 -2.73 2.96
N ARG A 91 -9.78 -2.49 3.04
CA ARG A 91 -10.36 -1.35 3.77
C ARG A 91 -10.01 -1.39 5.26
N ALA A 92 -10.21 -2.52 5.91
CA ALA A 92 -9.89 -2.70 7.33
C ALA A 92 -8.40 -2.50 7.62
N MET A 93 -7.51 -2.94 6.71
CA MET A 93 -6.07 -2.69 6.82
C MET A 93 -5.74 -1.19 6.75
N ALA A 94 -6.34 -0.44 5.83
CA ALA A 94 -6.12 1.00 5.71
C ALA A 94 -6.65 1.76 6.94
N ASP A 95 -7.85 1.44 7.39
CA ASP A 95 -8.47 2.04 8.57
C ASP A 95 -7.68 1.72 9.85
N GLY A 96 -7.20 0.46 9.97
CA GLY A 96 -6.35 0.02 11.07
C GLY A 96 -4.98 0.72 11.07
N ALA A 97 -4.39 0.96 9.91
CA ALA A 97 -3.15 1.72 9.79
C ALA A 97 -3.32 3.17 10.24
N LEU A 98 -4.42 3.84 9.87
CA LEU A 98 -4.75 5.18 10.38
C LEU A 98 -4.96 5.19 11.89
N ALA A 99 -5.71 4.21 12.42
CA ALA A 99 -6.00 4.12 13.85
C ALA A 99 -4.72 3.93 14.70
N ASN A 100 -3.73 3.23 14.16
CA ASN A 100 -2.46 2.91 14.83
C ASN A 100 -1.30 3.82 14.40
N SER A 101 -1.59 5.00 13.85
CA SER A 101 -0.58 5.97 13.41
C SER A 101 -1.03 7.41 13.66
N HIS A 102 -0.12 8.36 13.41
CA HIS A 102 -0.41 9.79 13.39
C HIS A 102 -0.51 10.35 11.96
N ALA A 103 -0.66 9.47 10.97
CA ALA A 103 -0.78 9.85 9.57
C ALA A 103 -2.17 10.40 9.25
N ASP A 104 -2.25 11.14 8.15
CA ASP A 104 -3.48 11.74 7.63
C ASP A 104 -4.09 10.86 6.53
N LEU A 105 -3.25 10.08 5.85
CA LEU A 105 -3.59 9.23 4.73
C LEU A 105 -2.93 7.85 4.89
N ALA A 106 -3.69 6.79 4.70
CA ALA A 106 -3.20 5.42 4.69
C ALA A 106 -3.40 4.76 3.33
N LEU A 107 -2.44 3.96 2.89
CA LEU A 107 -2.61 3.05 1.78
C LEU A 107 -2.38 1.60 2.21
N ALA A 108 -3.35 0.75 1.95
CA ALA A 108 -3.27 -0.69 2.18
C ALA A 108 -3.22 -1.46 0.87
N ILE A 109 -2.46 -2.57 0.85
CA ILE A 109 -2.32 -3.47 -0.30
C ILE A 109 -2.39 -4.92 0.18
N THR A 110 -3.35 -5.69 -0.34
CA THR A 110 -3.42 -7.14 -0.15
C THR A 110 -3.72 -7.83 -1.47
N GLY A 111 -3.08 -8.96 -1.75
CA GLY A 111 -3.22 -9.60 -3.06
C GLY A 111 -2.39 -10.86 -3.25
N PHE A 112 -2.53 -11.47 -4.42
CA PHE A 112 -1.75 -12.62 -4.88
C PHE A 112 -0.68 -12.17 -5.88
N ALA A 113 0.50 -11.79 -5.41
CA ALA A 113 1.61 -11.37 -6.27
C ALA A 113 2.29 -12.53 -7.02
N GLY A 114 2.11 -13.76 -6.55
CA GLY A 114 2.63 -14.97 -7.17
C GLY A 114 1.50 -15.95 -7.47
N ALA A 115 1.82 -17.25 -7.42
CA ALA A 115 0.81 -18.31 -7.53
C ALA A 115 -0.21 -18.13 -6.41
N ALA A 116 -1.48 -18.11 -6.77
CA ALA A 116 -2.58 -18.19 -5.82
C ALA A 116 -2.91 -19.66 -5.53
N GLY A 117 -3.50 -19.95 -4.37
CA GLY A 117 -4.01 -21.29 -4.06
C GLY A 117 -5.11 -21.71 -5.03
N ALA A 118 -5.71 -22.90 -4.79
CA ALA A 118 -6.71 -23.48 -5.69
C ALA A 118 -7.90 -22.54 -6.00
N ASP A 119 -8.25 -21.69 -5.05
CA ASP A 119 -9.40 -20.75 -5.16
C ASP A 119 -8.97 -19.29 -5.37
N GLY A 120 -7.67 -19.03 -5.58
CA GLY A 120 -7.13 -17.69 -5.75
C GLY A 120 -6.85 -17.36 -7.22
N GLU A 121 -6.91 -16.07 -7.55
CA GLU A 121 -6.57 -15.55 -8.87
C GLU A 121 -5.18 -14.91 -8.84
N PRO A 122 -4.16 -15.44 -9.57
CA PRO A 122 -2.86 -14.81 -9.66
C PRO A 122 -2.95 -13.38 -10.21
N GLY A 123 -2.36 -12.42 -9.51
CA GLY A 123 -2.41 -11.01 -9.89
C GLY A 123 -3.67 -10.25 -9.45
N LEU A 124 -4.60 -10.88 -8.73
CA LEU A 124 -5.67 -10.17 -8.04
C LEU A 124 -5.08 -9.38 -6.88
N VAL A 125 -5.29 -8.07 -6.87
CA VAL A 125 -4.82 -7.18 -5.80
C VAL A 125 -5.90 -6.17 -5.46
N HIS A 126 -6.15 -6.03 -4.17
CA HIS A 126 -7.02 -5.01 -3.58
C HIS A 126 -6.18 -3.91 -2.92
N PHE A 127 -6.53 -2.68 -3.23
CA PHE A 127 -5.96 -1.47 -2.64
C PHE A 127 -7.05 -0.71 -1.89
N ALA A 128 -6.71 -0.15 -0.76
CA ALA A 128 -7.57 0.81 -0.08
C ALA A 128 -6.78 2.04 0.35
N CYS A 129 -7.32 3.20 0.06
CA CYS A 129 -6.76 4.48 0.46
C CYS A 129 -7.73 5.17 1.43
N ALA A 130 -7.37 5.25 2.70
CA ALA A 130 -8.18 5.84 3.75
C ALA A 130 -7.63 7.20 4.15
N ARG A 131 -8.52 8.20 4.30
CA ARG A 131 -8.19 9.52 4.78
C ARG A 131 -8.85 9.73 6.15
N ARG A 132 -8.10 10.35 7.09
CA ARG A 132 -8.58 10.52 8.48
C ARG A 132 -9.93 11.26 8.57
N ASP A 133 -10.16 12.24 7.70
CA ASP A 133 -11.37 13.05 7.66
C ASP A 133 -12.21 12.79 6.39
N GLY A 134 -12.11 11.59 5.82
CA GLY A 134 -12.78 11.27 4.55
C GLY A 134 -13.19 9.81 4.42
N ALA A 135 -13.81 9.49 3.30
CA ALA A 135 -14.19 8.12 2.98
C ALA A 135 -12.98 7.32 2.48
N THR A 136 -12.94 6.04 2.84
CA THR A 136 -11.97 5.08 2.32
C THR A 136 -12.31 4.71 0.88
N ARG A 137 -11.39 4.95 -0.05
CA ARG A 137 -11.49 4.55 -1.45
C ARG A 137 -10.94 3.15 -1.62
N HIS A 138 -11.47 2.39 -2.56
CA HIS A 138 -11.02 1.05 -2.89
C HIS A 138 -10.76 0.92 -4.39
N ARG A 139 -9.77 0.13 -4.76
CA ARG A 139 -9.49 -0.28 -6.14
C ARG A 139 -9.13 -1.77 -6.17
N GLU A 140 -9.76 -2.50 -7.05
CA GLU A 140 -9.44 -3.88 -7.39
C GLU A 140 -8.73 -3.93 -8.73
N THR A 141 -7.73 -4.79 -8.86
CA THR A 141 -7.01 -4.99 -10.12
C THR A 141 -6.75 -6.46 -10.39
N HIS A 142 -6.84 -6.83 -11.65
CA HIS A 142 -6.59 -8.18 -12.16
C HIS A 142 -5.37 -8.14 -13.08
N LEU A 143 -4.18 -8.24 -12.50
CA LEU A 143 -2.92 -8.11 -13.23
C LEU A 143 -2.52 -9.40 -13.97
N GLY A 144 -3.16 -10.53 -13.63
CA GLY A 144 -2.84 -11.83 -14.21
C GLY A 144 -1.51 -12.44 -13.73
N PRO A 145 -1.08 -13.55 -14.32
CA PRO A 145 0.07 -14.33 -13.88
C PRO A 145 1.40 -13.74 -14.40
N LEU A 146 1.67 -12.47 -14.13
CA LEU A 146 2.86 -11.76 -14.60
C LEU A 146 4.14 -12.11 -13.81
N GLY A 147 4.02 -12.86 -12.72
CA GLY A 147 5.11 -13.15 -11.80
C GLY A 147 5.24 -12.10 -10.68
N ARG A 148 5.77 -12.53 -9.54
CA ARG A 148 5.80 -11.76 -8.28
C ARG A 148 6.44 -10.39 -8.41
N GLY A 149 7.58 -10.29 -9.08
CA GLY A 149 8.30 -9.03 -9.25
C GLY A 149 7.49 -8.02 -10.07
N THR A 150 6.96 -8.46 -11.22
CA THR A 150 6.18 -7.61 -12.13
C THR A 150 4.88 -7.13 -11.47
N VAL A 151 4.18 -8.01 -10.76
CA VAL A 151 2.96 -7.64 -10.00
C VAL A 151 3.29 -6.60 -8.93
N ARG A 152 4.37 -6.79 -8.16
CA ARG A 152 4.80 -5.81 -7.14
C ARG A 152 5.12 -4.44 -7.73
N ILE A 153 5.79 -4.38 -8.86
CA ILE A 153 6.08 -3.11 -9.56
C ILE A 153 4.79 -2.45 -10.07
N ALA A 154 3.88 -3.22 -10.64
CA ALA A 154 2.56 -2.70 -11.04
C ALA A 154 1.79 -2.15 -9.83
N CYS A 155 1.85 -2.83 -8.69
CA CYS A 155 1.26 -2.34 -7.43
C CYS A 155 1.84 -0.98 -7.01
N MET A 156 3.13 -0.72 -7.22
CA MET A 156 3.71 0.59 -6.90
C MET A 156 3.07 1.72 -7.70
N ARG A 157 2.89 1.53 -9.01
CA ARG A 157 2.23 2.55 -9.86
C ARG A 157 0.83 2.87 -9.37
N ILE A 158 0.02 1.84 -9.12
CA ILE A 158 -1.36 1.98 -8.66
C ILE A 158 -1.42 2.62 -7.28
N ALA A 159 -0.54 2.20 -6.36
CA ALA A 159 -0.46 2.73 -5.01
C ALA A 159 -0.12 4.23 -4.99
N LEU A 160 0.86 4.65 -5.81
CA LEU A 160 1.26 6.05 -5.93
C LEU A 160 0.15 6.92 -6.53
N GLU A 161 -0.59 6.40 -7.52
CA GLU A 161 -1.77 7.07 -8.08
C GLU A 161 -2.86 7.27 -7.03
N LEU A 162 -3.21 6.20 -6.28
CA LEU A 162 -4.24 6.27 -5.24
C LEU A 162 -3.87 7.21 -4.10
N LEU A 163 -2.60 7.23 -3.70
CA LEU A 163 -2.10 8.20 -2.72
C LEU A 163 -2.23 9.63 -3.23
N ARG A 164 -1.87 9.89 -4.50
CA ARG A 164 -2.05 11.21 -5.11
C ARG A 164 -3.51 11.64 -5.12
N GLU A 165 -4.41 10.77 -5.60
CA GLU A 165 -5.86 11.01 -5.56
C GLU A 165 -6.37 11.30 -4.15
N GLY A 166 -5.85 10.58 -3.14
CA GLY A 166 -6.19 10.77 -1.73
C GLY A 166 -5.71 12.10 -1.17
N ILE A 167 -4.60 12.66 -1.67
CA ILE A 167 -4.08 13.98 -1.27
C ILE A 167 -4.87 15.12 -1.96
N GLU A 168 -5.23 14.93 -3.22
CA GLU A 168 -5.95 15.93 -4.02
C GLU A 168 -7.42 16.12 -3.59
N GLY A 169 -8.03 15.09 -2.98
CA GLY A 169 -9.41 15.09 -2.46
C GLY A 169 -10.34 14.25 -3.28
#